data_fad41046a7f42c056363b47e26f5269f
#
_entry.id   fad41046a7f42c056363b47e26f5269f
#
_cell.length_a   1.000
_cell.length_b   1.000
_cell.length_c   1.000
_cell.angle_alpha   90.00
_cell.angle_beta   90.00
_cell.angle_gamma   90.00
#
_symmetry.space_group_name_H-M   'P 1'
#
loop_
_entity.id
_entity.type
_entity.pdbx_description
1 polymer ?
#
loop_
_entity_poly.entity_id
_entity_poly.type
_entity_poly.pdbx_seq_one_letter_code
_entity_poly.pdbx_strand_id
1 'polypeptide(L)'
;FIFLLHMNIAGAALATVLAQLSSCVFVLLTLKQKKMPIPLTLAPIQRSTAVRILKMGFSPFLILATDSVIIIALNAVLQHFGGPEYGDTLITCATIVQSYMLLITSPMLGITGGSQPLISFNMGAGKVERIRKIVLCVLLLCIGFTTFMFLLSRFVPQYFVRIFTQNPEYASLSVWGIQVFTLGVIPLSFQFVFVDALTAMSLTKLSLFLSLLRKSEYFTATCLLPLFFAARMCFYAEPIADTLCFFSSSLAFFLIYKK
;
A
#
# COMPACT_ATOMS: atom_id res chain seq x y z
N PHE A 1 -25.85 4.85 -5.75
CA PHE A 1 -26.09 4.15 -7.04
C PHE A 1 -26.48 2.68 -6.82
N ILE A 2 -25.75 1.91 -6.01
CA ILE A 2 -26.06 0.48 -5.79
C ILE A 2 -27.36 0.33 -5.00
N PHE A 3 -27.47 0.96 -3.82
CA PHE A 3 -28.59 0.73 -2.89
C PHE A 3 -29.87 1.53 -3.26
N LEU A 4 -29.73 2.77 -3.73
CA LEU A 4 -30.88 3.63 -4.04
C LEU A 4 -31.37 3.52 -5.48
N LEU A 5 -30.46 3.34 -6.45
CA LEU A 5 -30.78 3.26 -7.88
C LEU A 5 -30.75 1.82 -8.43
N HIS A 6 -30.46 0.84 -7.60
CA HIS A 6 -30.41 -0.59 -7.94
C HIS A 6 -29.54 -0.91 -9.17
N MET A 7 -28.47 -0.12 -9.41
CA MET A 7 -27.64 -0.21 -10.62
C MET A 7 -26.58 -1.31 -10.56
N ASN A 8 -26.56 -2.16 -9.54
CA ASN A 8 -25.59 -3.28 -9.41
C ASN A 8 -24.13 -2.83 -9.71
N ILE A 9 -23.40 -3.63 -10.49
CA ILE A 9 -21.99 -3.37 -10.89
C ILE A 9 -21.86 -2.08 -11.72
N ALA A 10 -22.84 -1.78 -12.57
CA ALA A 10 -22.84 -0.54 -13.37
C ALA A 10 -22.89 0.72 -12.50
N GLY A 11 -23.59 0.66 -11.36
CA GLY A 11 -23.63 1.76 -10.38
C GLY A 11 -22.30 2.01 -9.71
N ALA A 12 -21.55 0.95 -9.38
CA ALA A 12 -20.19 1.05 -8.84
C ALA A 12 -19.21 1.67 -9.86
N ALA A 13 -19.27 1.21 -11.11
CA ALA A 13 -18.46 1.75 -12.20
C ALA A 13 -18.74 3.24 -12.45
N LEU A 14 -20.01 3.62 -12.49
CA LEU A 14 -20.42 5.02 -12.68
C LEU A 14 -19.93 5.91 -11.52
N ALA A 15 -20.04 5.44 -10.28
CA ALA A 15 -19.54 6.17 -9.12
C ALA A 15 -18.04 6.42 -9.21
N THR A 16 -17.25 5.41 -9.62
CA THR A 16 -15.80 5.54 -9.82
C THR A 16 -15.48 6.56 -10.92
N VAL A 17 -16.16 6.51 -12.07
CA VAL A 17 -15.97 7.46 -13.18
C VAL A 17 -16.29 8.88 -12.72
N LEU A 18 -17.41 9.11 -12.02
CA LEU A 18 -17.79 10.42 -11.52
C LEU A 18 -16.80 10.96 -10.49
N ALA A 19 -16.29 10.12 -9.60
CA ALA A 19 -15.25 10.50 -8.62
C ALA A 19 -13.95 10.93 -9.33
N GLN A 20 -13.51 10.18 -10.34
CA GLN A 20 -12.32 10.52 -11.12
C GLN A 20 -12.49 11.79 -11.94
N LEU A 21 -13.65 11.99 -12.57
CA LEU A 21 -13.97 13.23 -13.31
C LEU A 21 -13.99 14.44 -12.37
N SER A 22 -14.63 14.32 -11.20
CA SER A 22 -14.67 15.38 -10.20
C SER A 22 -13.27 15.77 -9.73
N SER A 23 -12.42 14.78 -9.45
CA SER A 23 -11.01 14.99 -9.08
C SER A 23 -10.24 15.67 -10.22
N CYS A 24 -10.41 15.22 -11.47
CA CYS A 24 -9.76 15.81 -12.63
C CYS A 24 -10.16 17.29 -12.81
N VAL A 25 -11.46 17.59 -12.75
CA VAL A 25 -11.96 18.96 -12.85
C VAL A 25 -11.40 19.83 -11.73
N PHE A 26 -11.41 19.33 -10.48
CA PHE A 26 -10.84 20.06 -9.35
C PHE A 26 -9.35 20.38 -9.54
N VAL A 27 -8.55 19.42 -9.98
CA VAL A 27 -7.12 19.61 -10.24
C VAL A 27 -6.89 20.63 -11.36
N LEU A 28 -7.63 20.54 -12.48
CA LEU A 28 -7.52 21.47 -13.59
C LEU A 28 -7.90 22.91 -13.19
N LEU A 29 -8.98 23.05 -12.41
CA LEU A 29 -9.40 24.36 -11.90
C LEU A 29 -8.34 24.94 -10.95
N THR A 30 -7.73 24.12 -10.09
CA THR A 30 -6.68 24.54 -9.17
C THR A 30 -5.43 24.98 -9.93
N LEU A 31 -5.00 24.21 -10.93
CA LEU A 31 -3.83 24.54 -11.75
C LEU A 31 -4.01 25.79 -12.64
N LYS A 32 -5.26 26.14 -12.99
CA LYS A 32 -5.58 27.39 -13.70
C LYS A 32 -5.60 28.63 -12.82
N GLN A 33 -5.51 28.51 -11.50
CA GLN A 33 -5.54 29.67 -10.61
C GLN A 33 -4.28 30.53 -10.78
N LYS A 34 -4.46 31.85 -10.83
CA LYS A 34 -3.36 32.85 -10.95
C LYS A 34 -2.35 32.82 -9.80
N LYS A 35 -2.69 32.17 -8.67
CA LYS A 35 -1.80 32.02 -7.50
C LYS A 35 -0.79 30.88 -7.64
N MET A 36 -0.93 30.04 -8.68
CA MET A 36 -0.01 28.91 -8.89
C MET A 36 1.35 29.44 -9.41
N PRO A 37 2.46 29.04 -8.75
CA PRO A 37 3.80 29.48 -9.14
C PRO A 37 4.24 28.91 -10.50
N ILE A 38 3.63 27.83 -10.95
CA ILE A 38 3.91 27.18 -12.24
C ILE A 38 2.61 27.10 -13.05
N PRO A 39 2.42 27.98 -14.05
CA PRO A 39 1.24 27.96 -14.89
C PRO A 39 1.24 26.76 -15.84
N LEU A 40 0.07 26.21 -16.10
CA LEU A 40 -0.10 25.13 -17.06
C LEU A 40 0.00 25.72 -18.47
N THR A 41 1.08 25.38 -19.19
CA THR A 41 1.31 25.83 -20.56
C THR A 41 1.35 24.64 -21.51
N LEU A 42 0.70 24.78 -22.66
CA LEU A 42 0.81 23.82 -23.75
C LEU A 42 2.07 24.16 -24.55
N ALA A 43 3.19 23.56 -24.17
CA ALA A 43 4.46 23.70 -24.88
C ALA A 43 4.81 22.37 -25.61
N PRO A 44 5.60 22.41 -26.70
CA PRO A 44 6.05 21.21 -27.36
C PRO A 44 6.88 20.35 -26.43
N ILE A 45 6.55 19.06 -26.37
CA ILE A 45 7.21 18.08 -25.49
C ILE A 45 8.64 17.85 -26.00
N GLN A 46 9.62 18.18 -25.20
CA GLN A 46 11.02 17.84 -25.47
C GLN A 46 11.25 16.35 -25.22
N ARG A 47 11.73 15.62 -26.23
CA ARG A 47 11.99 14.16 -26.17
C ARG A 47 12.90 13.78 -24.99
N SER A 48 13.93 14.59 -24.71
CA SER A 48 14.85 14.34 -23.58
C SER A 48 14.14 14.38 -22.23
N THR A 49 13.26 15.35 -22.02
CA THR A 49 12.45 15.50 -20.80
C THR A 49 11.45 14.36 -20.68
N ALA A 50 10.76 13.98 -21.77
CA ALA A 50 9.83 12.85 -21.78
C ALA A 50 10.51 11.54 -21.40
N VAL A 51 11.67 11.23 -22.00
CA VAL A 51 12.45 10.03 -21.68
C VAL A 51 12.91 10.02 -20.21
N ARG A 52 13.29 11.18 -19.67
CA ARG A 52 13.67 11.30 -18.26
C ARG A 52 12.50 11.01 -17.32
N ILE A 53 11.32 11.55 -17.63
CA ILE A 53 10.08 11.29 -16.87
C ILE A 53 9.73 9.80 -16.92
N LEU A 54 9.77 9.17 -18.09
CA LEU A 54 9.49 7.74 -18.24
C LEU A 54 10.47 6.87 -17.45
N LYS A 55 11.77 7.20 -17.47
CA LYS A 55 12.78 6.47 -16.69
C LYS A 55 12.54 6.61 -15.17
N MET A 56 12.12 7.77 -14.70
CA MET A 56 11.80 7.98 -13.29
C MET A 56 10.49 7.27 -12.89
N GLY A 57 9.49 7.24 -13.78
CA GLY A 57 8.21 6.57 -13.57
C GLY A 57 8.30 5.04 -13.64
N PHE A 58 9.40 4.49 -14.18
CA PHE A 58 9.54 3.04 -14.33
C PHE A 58 9.61 2.31 -12.96
N SER A 59 10.26 2.90 -11.96
CA SER A 59 10.34 2.31 -10.62
C SER A 59 8.97 2.16 -9.93
N PRO A 60 8.14 3.21 -9.79
CA PRO A 60 6.79 3.05 -9.23
C PRO A 60 5.90 2.16 -10.10
N PHE A 61 6.07 2.17 -11.43
CA PHE A 61 5.35 1.25 -12.31
C PHE A 61 5.66 -0.22 -11.97
N LEU A 62 6.94 -0.58 -11.81
CA LEU A 62 7.33 -1.95 -11.45
C LEU A 62 6.74 -2.37 -10.10
N ILE A 63 6.71 -1.47 -9.13
CA ILE A 63 6.13 -1.75 -7.81
C ILE A 63 4.64 -2.08 -7.94
N LEU A 64 3.87 -1.26 -8.66
CA LEU A 64 2.44 -1.47 -8.85
C LEU A 64 2.12 -2.70 -9.71
N ALA A 65 2.92 -2.93 -10.78
CA ALA A 65 2.77 -4.13 -11.60
C ALA A 65 3.01 -5.41 -10.80
N THR A 66 4.00 -5.40 -9.91
CA THR A 66 4.29 -6.54 -9.03
C THR A 66 3.14 -6.80 -8.04
N ASP A 67 2.46 -5.77 -7.53
CA ASP A 67 1.26 -5.95 -6.68
C ASP A 67 0.16 -6.71 -7.41
N SER A 68 -0.10 -6.36 -8.67
CA SER A 68 -1.09 -7.06 -9.48
C SER A 68 -0.74 -8.53 -9.70
N VAL A 69 0.54 -8.83 -9.99
CA VAL A 69 1.03 -10.22 -10.14
C VAL A 69 0.85 -11.01 -8.83
N ILE A 70 1.15 -10.40 -7.70
CA ILE A 70 1.01 -11.04 -6.38
C ILE A 70 -0.46 -11.35 -6.06
N ILE A 71 -1.38 -10.44 -6.35
CA ILE A 71 -2.82 -10.67 -6.14
C ILE A 71 -3.32 -11.83 -6.99
N ILE A 72 -2.91 -11.89 -8.26
CA ILE A 72 -3.24 -13.01 -9.16
C ILE A 72 -2.68 -14.32 -8.61
N ALA A 73 -1.41 -14.32 -8.18
CA ALA A 73 -0.78 -15.50 -7.60
C ALA A 73 -1.46 -15.95 -6.30
N LEU A 74 -1.79 -15.03 -5.41
CA LEU A 74 -2.51 -15.34 -4.17
C LEU A 74 -3.84 -16.02 -4.48
N ASN A 75 -4.64 -15.47 -5.40
CA ASN A 75 -5.92 -16.04 -5.80
C ASN A 75 -5.74 -17.44 -6.41
N ALA A 76 -4.75 -17.63 -7.28
CA ALA A 76 -4.44 -18.92 -7.88
C ALA A 76 -4.02 -19.97 -6.83
N VAL A 77 -3.19 -19.58 -5.88
CA VAL A 77 -2.75 -20.43 -4.77
C VAL A 77 -3.93 -20.81 -3.86
N LEU A 78 -4.75 -19.85 -3.47
CA LEU A 78 -5.93 -20.10 -2.63
C LEU A 78 -6.93 -21.04 -3.33
N GLN A 79 -7.13 -20.86 -4.64
CA GLN A 79 -8.00 -21.74 -5.43
C GLN A 79 -7.43 -23.15 -5.55
N HIS A 80 -6.13 -23.26 -5.86
CA HIS A 80 -5.49 -24.56 -6.06
C HIS A 80 -5.48 -25.42 -4.79
N PHE A 81 -5.08 -24.84 -3.66
CA PHE A 81 -4.96 -25.56 -2.39
C PHE A 81 -6.26 -25.61 -1.59
N GLY A 82 -7.21 -24.70 -1.83
CA GLY A 82 -8.53 -24.69 -1.20
C GLY A 82 -9.54 -25.62 -1.88
N GLY A 83 -9.30 -25.97 -3.14
CA GLY A 83 -10.26 -26.76 -3.94
C GLY A 83 -11.48 -25.95 -4.41
N PRO A 84 -12.47 -26.60 -5.08
CA PRO A 84 -13.53 -25.89 -5.77
C PRO A 84 -14.45 -25.06 -4.87
N GLU A 85 -14.81 -25.56 -3.69
CA GLU A 85 -15.76 -24.87 -2.79
C GLU A 85 -15.04 -23.98 -1.77
N TYR A 86 -14.03 -24.52 -1.09
CA TYR A 86 -13.31 -23.78 -0.05
C TYR A 86 -12.36 -22.74 -0.61
N GLY A 87 -11.84 -22.93 -1.83
CA GLY A 87 -11.02 -21.95 -2.53
C GLY A 87 -11.74 -20.63 -2.79
N ASP A 88 -12.98 -20.68 -3.27
CA ASP A 88 -13.82 -19.49 -3.52
C ASP A 88 -14.13 -18.74 -2.22
N THR A 89 -14.37 -19.50 -1.14
CA THR A 89 -14.55 -18.92 0.21
C THR A 89 -13.29 -18.18 0.66
N LEU A 90 -12.11 -18.79 0.50
CA LEU A 90 -10.82 -18.16 0.87
C LEU A 90 -10.54 -16.90 0.04
N ILE A 91 -10.80 -16.91 -1.27
CA ILE A 91 -10.61 -15.75 -2.16
C ILE A 91 -11.53 -14.60 -1.74
N THR A 92 -12.79 -14.91 -1.47
CA THR A 92 -13.76 -13.90 -1.00
C THR A 92 -13.30 -13.29 0.33
N CYS A 93 -12.90 -14.12 1.28
CA CYS A 93 -12.36 -13.63 2.56
C CYS A 93 -11.07 -12.84 2.39
N ALA A 94 -10.15 -13.28 1.50
CA ALA A 94 -8.92 -12.54 1.20
C ALA A 94 -9.22 -11.16 0.62
N THR A 95 -10.24 -11.01 -0.22
CA THR A 95 -10.67 -9.71 -0.75
C THR A 95 -11.16 -8.77 0.36
N ILE A 96 -11.94 -9.28 1.33
CA ILE A 96 -12.39 -8.51 2.49
C ILE A 96 -11.18 -8.07 3.35
N VAL A 97 -10.24 -8.99 3.60
CA VAL A 97 -9.03 -8.71 4.38
C VAL A 97 -8.16 -7.67 3.68
N GLN A 98 -7.95 -7.78 2.36
CA GLN A 98 -7.21 -6.79 1.57
C GLN A 98 -7.89 -5.42 1.59
N SER A 99 -9.23 -5.37 1.54
CA SER A 99 -10.00 -4.13 1.68
C SER A 99 -9.75 -3.46 3.05
N TYR A 100 -9.64 -4.26 4.13
CA TYR A 100 -9.25 -3.73 5.44
C TYR A 100 -7.81 -3.19 5.44
N MET A 101 -6.88 -3.89 4.79
CA MET A 101 -5.49 -3.42 4.66
C MET A 101 -5.38 -2.11 3.88
N LEU A 102 -6.25 -1.87 2.90
CA LEU A 102 -6.31 -0.57 2.20
C LEU A 102 -6.68 0.59 3.13
N LEU A 103 -7.53 0.37 4.14
CA LEU A 103 -7.84 1.39 5.16
C LEU A 103 -6.60 1.75 6.01
N ILE A 104 -5.64 0.83 6.12
CA ILE A 104 -4.39 1.06 6.86
C ILE A 104 -3.34 1.70 5.94
N THR A 105 -3.12 1.11 4.78
CA THR A 105 -2.02 1.50 3.88
C THR A 105 -2.28 2.84 3.18
N SER A 106 -3.53 3.18 2.83
CA SER A 106 -3.84 4.43 2.13
C SER A 106 -3.54 5.68 2.97
N PRO A 107 -3.96 5.79 4.25
CA PRO A 107 -3.54 6.92 5.09
C PRO A 107 -2.04 6.96 5.36
N MET A 108 -1.38 5.79 5.51
CA MET A 108 0.07 5.73 5.65
C MET A 108 0.77 6.32 4.43
N LEU A 109 0.36 5.93 3.21
CA LEU A 109 0.86 6.51 1.96
C LEU A 109 0.61 8.03 1.89
N GLY A 110 -0.51 8.51 2.42
CA GLY A 110 -0.80 9.94 2.53
C GLY A 110 0.20 10.66 3.45
N ILE A 111 0.52 10.10 4.60
CA ILE A 111 1.45 10.66 5.58
C ILE A 111 2.89 10.65 5.02
N THR A 112 3.35 9.50 4.52
CA THR A 112 4.71 9.35 4.00
C THR A 112 4.92 10.13 2.71
N GLY A 113 3.97 10.05 1.75
CA GLY A 113 4.01 10.80 0.49
C GLY A 113 3.96 12.31 0.69
N GLY A 114 3.13 12.79 1.64
CA GLY A 114 3.09 14.21 2.01
C GLY A 114 4.40 14.72 2.64
N SER A 115 5.19 13.85 3.25
CA SER A 115 6.49 14.19 3.84
C SER A 115 7.64 14.23 2.81
N GLN A 116 7.50 13.55 1.67
CA GLN A 116 8.57 13.45 0.65
C GLN A 116 9.08 14.82 0.16
N PRO A 117 8.23 15.81 -0.18
CA PRO A 117 8.71 17.13 -0.59
C PRO A 117 9.53 17.82 0.50
N LEU A 118 9.15 17.66 1.79
CA LEU A 118 9.88 18.25 2.92
C LEU A 118 11.27 17.62 3.07
N ILE A 119 11.37 16.30 2.94
CA ILE A 119 12.64 15.57 2.99
C ILE A 119 13.52 15.99 1.81
N SER A 120 12.99 15.99 0.59
CA SER A 120 13.72 16.34 -0.64
C SER A 120 14.26 17.76 -0.60
N PHE A 121 13.47 18.73 -0.14
CA PHE A 121 13.89 20.12 0.01
C PHE A 121 15.03 20.27 1.02
N ASN A 122 14.92 19.63 2.19
CA ASN A 122 15.96 19.70 3.20
C ASN A 122 17.22 18.93 2.80
N MET A 123 17.08 17.87 1.98
CA MET A 123 18.22 17.14 1.39
C MET A 123 18.99 18.04 0.42
N GLY A 124 18.29 18.75 -0.47
CA GLY A 124 18.91 19.73 -1.37
C GLY A 124 19.59 20.91 -0.65
N ALA A 125 19.08 21.27 0.54
CA ALA A 125 19.64 22.31 1.38
C ALA A 125 20.76 21.82 2.33
N GLY A 126 21.12 20.52 2.31
CA GLY A 126 22.14 19.93 3.19
C GLY A 126 21.78 19.89 4.68
N LYS A 127 20.48 20.02 5.03
CA LYS A 127 20.02 20.14 6.42
C LYS A 127 19.66 18.77 7.02
N VAL A 128 20.67 17.92 7.25
CA VAL A 128 20.49 16.53 7.73
C VAL A 128 19.71 16.45 9.04
N GLU A 129 19.97 17.34 10.01
CA GLU A 129 19.23 17.36 11.29
C GLU A 129 17.72 17.57 11.13
N ARG A 130 17.30 18.34 10.12
CA ARG A 130 15.87 18.54 9.82
C ARG A 130 15.26 17.30 9.20
N ILE A 131 15.99 16.62 8.30
CA ILE A 131 15.54 15.35 7.72
C ILE A 131 15.29 14.35 8.83
N ARG A 132 16.21 14.23 9.78
CA ARG A 132 16.11 13.36 10.95
C ARG A 132 14.81 13.60 11.74
N LYS A 133 14.53 14.85 12.06
CA LYS A 133 13.32 15.24 12.79
C LYS A 133 12.05 14.94 11.99
N ILE A 134 12.06 15.19 10.68
CA ILE A 134 10.91 14.88 9.80
C ILE A 134 10.67 13.38 9.78
N VAL A 135 11.69 12.57 9.52
CA VAL A 135 11.55 11.10 9.46
C VAL A 135 11.05 10.55 10.80
N LEU A 136 11.58 11.03 11.93
CA LEU A 136 11.12 10.62 13.26
C LEU A 136 9.65 11.00 13.50
N CYS A 137 9.25 12.22 13.13
CA CYS A 137 7.86 12.68 13.26
C CYS A 137 6.90 11.83 12.43
N VAL A 138 7.26 11.55 11.17
CA VAL A 138 6.48 10.72 10.26
C VAL A 138 6.38 9.28 10.77
N LEU A 139 7.50 8.74 11.29
CA LEU A 139 7.53 7.41 11.88
C LEU A 139 6.61 7.30 13.10
N LEU A 140 6.66 8.26 14.01
CA LEU A 140 5.78 8.28 15.19
C LEU A 140 4.30 8.40 14.81
N LEU A 141 3.97 9.22 13.81
CA LEU A 141 2.60 9.33 13.29
C LEU A 141 2.14 8.00 12.66
N CYS A 142 2.97 7.37 11.84
CA CYS A 142 2.64 6.08 11.22
C CYS A 142 2.49 4.97 12.28
N ILE A 143 3.40 4.88 13.26
CA ILE A 143 3.30 3.90 14.35
C ILE A 143 2.03 4.14 15.18
N GLY A 144 1.73 5.39 15.54
CA GLY A 144 0.52 5.74 16.29
C GLY A 144 -0.74 5.31 15.53
N PHE A 145 -0.82 5.64 14.23
CA PHE A 145 -1.94 5.25 13.38
C PHE A 145 -2.04 3.73 13.20
N THR A 146 -0.95 3.04 12.89
CA THR A 146 -0.97 1.58 12.71
C THR A 146 -1.26 0.83 14.00
N THR A 147 -0.78 1.32 15.15
CA THR A 147 -1.14 0.78 16.46
C THR A 147 -2.64 0.94 16.73
N PHE A 148 -3.22 2.10 16.43
CA PHE A 148 -4.66 2.32 16.54
C PHE A 148 -5.45 1.34 15.65
N MET A 149 -5.08 1.19 14.38
CA MET A 149 -5.72 0.26 13.46
C MET A 149 -5.53 -1.21 13.84
N PHE A 150 -4.36 -1.54 14.41
CA PHE A 150 -4.10 -2.86 14.98
C PHE A 150 -5.06 -3.16 16.14
N LEU A 151 -5.25 -2.23 17.06
CA LEU A 151 -6.20 -2.39 18.15
C LEU A 151 -7.64 -2.53 17.64
N LEU A 152 -8.04 -1.73 16.65
CA LEU A 152 -9.36 -1.88 16.01
C LEU A 152 -9.54 -3.26 15.40
N SER A 153 -8.49 -3.82 14.76
CA SER A 153 -8.54 -5.17 14.20
C SER A 153 -8.68 -6.27 15.25
N ARG A 154 -8.37 -6.02 16.51
CA ARG A 154 -8.55 -6.98 17.62
C ARG A 154 -9.93 -6.90 18.25
N PHE A 155 -10.44 -5.70 18.46
CA PHE A 155 -11.66 -5.49 19.24
C PHE A 155 -12.93 -5.43 18.40
N VAL A 156 -12.87 -4.88 17.17
CA VAL A 156 -14.06 -4.54 16.41
C VAL A 156 -14.05 -4.95 14.91
N PRO A 157 -13.32 -6.00 14.49
CA PRO A 157 -13.25 -6.36 13.06
C PRO A 157 -14.60 -6.81 12.50
N GLN A 158 -15.50 -7.31 13.36
CA GLN A 158 -16.82 -7.80 12.97
C GLN A 158 -17.69 -6.69 12.34
N TYR A 159 -17.59 -5.45 12.80
CA TYR A 159 -18.35 -4.34 12.22
C TYR A 159 -17.92 -4.04 10.79
N PHE A 160 -16.62 -4.13 10.51
CA PHE A 160 -16.12 -3.96 9.15
C PHE A 160 -16.56 -5.11 8.24
N VAL A 161 -16.44 -6.35 8.70
CA VAL A 161 -16.80 -7.54 7.91
C VAL A 161 -18.29 -7.55 7.58
N ARG A 162 -19.16 -7.10 8.50
CA ARG A 162 -20.62 -7.01 8.28
C ARG A 162 -21.03 -6.12 7.11
N ILE A 163 -20.16 -5.19 6.68
CA ILE A 163 -20.40 -4.34 5.50
C ILE A 163 -20.36 -5.19 4.22
N PHE A 164 -19.57 -6.28 4.21
CA PHE A 164 -19.33 -7.10 3.03
C PHE A 164 -20.17 -8.38 3.01
N THR A 165 -20.39 -9.01 4.17
CA THR A 165 -21.09 -10.28 4.24
C THR A 165 -21.89 -10.43 5.53
N GLN A 166 -23.03 -11.12 5.41
CA GLN A 166 -23.88 -11.54 6.54
C GLN A 166 -23.79 -13.06 6.80
N ASN A 167 -23.10 -13.81 5.91
CA ASN A 167 -22.91 -15.24 6.09
C ASN A 167 -21.91 -15.47 7.25
N PRO A 168 -22.29 -16.26 8.28
CA PRO A 168 -21.46 -16.48 9.47
C PRO A 168 -20.12 -17.16 9.17
N GLU A 169 -20.07 -18.05 8.17
CA GLU A 169 -18.85 -18.75 7.78
C GLU A 169 -17.82 -17.79 7.18
N TYR A 170 -18.21 -16.99 6.16
CA TYR A 170 -17.35 -15.97 5.57
C TYR A 170 -16.95 -14.91 6.60
N ALA A 171 -17.89 -14.55 7.49
CA ALA A 171 -17.62 -13.54 8.51
C ALA A 171 -16.55 -14.01 9.51
N SER A 172 -16.66 -15.23 10.02
CA SER A 172 -15.71 -15.79 10.98
C SER A 172 -14.31 -15.91 10.39
N LEU A 173 -14.21 -16.42 9.16
CA LEU A 173 -12.93 -16.55 8.46
C LEU A 173 -12.31 -15.21 8.10
N SER A 174 -13.10 -14.21 7.69
CA SER A 174 -12.63 -12.87 7.40
C SER A 174 -12.15 -12.14 8.65
N VAL A 175 -12.85 -12.27 9.77
CA VAL A 175 -12.43 -11.72 11.06
C VAL A 175 -11.07 -12.29 11.48
N TRP A 176 -10.94 -13.63 11.43
CA TRP A 176 -9.68 -14.29 11.69
C TRP A 176 -8.58 -13.82 10.73
N GLY A 177 -8.89 -13.74 9.43
CA GLY A 177 -7.97 -13.27 8.41
C GLY A 177 -7.48 -11.84 8.66
N ILE A 178 -8.36 -10.90 9.02
CA ILE A 178 -8.00 -9.52 9.40
C ILE A 178 -7.05 -9.54 10.61
N GLN A 179 -7.36 -10.35 11.62
CA GLN A 179 -6.52 -10.46 12.81
C GLN A 179 -5.13 -11.01 12.50
N VAL A 180 -5.01 -11.99 11.62
CA VAL A 180 -3.72 -12.54 11.19
C VAL A 180 -2.94 -11.53 10.35
N PHE A 181 -3.55 -10.98 9.31
CA PHE A 181 -2.89 -10.05 8.39
C PHE A 181 -2.34 -8.81 9.09
N THR A 182 -3.05 -8.31 10.09
CA THR A 182 -2.64 -7.10 10.83
C THR A 182 -1.53 -7.34 11.86
N LEU A 183 -1.04 -8.57 12.05
CA LEU A 183 0.08 -8.85 12.95
C LEU A 183 1.37 -8.08 12.56
N GLY A 184 1.59 -7.92 11.26
CA GLY A 184 2.76 -7.23 10.70
C GLY A 184 2.59 -5.71 10.51
N VAL A 185 1.43 -5.13 10.80
CA VAL A 185 1.13 -3.76 10.39
C VAL A 185 1.97 -2.69 11.09
N ILE A 186 2.42 -2.93 12.32
CA ILE A 186 3.33 -2.02 13.03
C ILE A 186 4.75 -2.07 12.43
N PRO A 187 5.39 -3.24 12.23
CA PRO A 187 6.61 -3.38 11.43
C PRO A 187 6.51 -2.76 10.04
N LEU A 188 5.37 -2.91 9.36
CA LEU A 188 5.10 -2.34 8.05
C LEU A 188 5.25 -0.81 8.02
N SER A 189 4.90 -0.11 9.10
CA SER A 189 5.04 1.35 9.18
C SER A 189 6.50 1.81 9.02
N PHE A 190 7.46 1.08 9.57
CA PHE A 190 8.89 1.37 9.40
C PHE A 190 9.33 1.20 7.95
N GLN A 191 8.87 0.13 7.30
CA GLN A 191 9.14 -0.14 5.89
C GLN A 191 8.67 1.03 5.02
N PHE A 192 7.42 1.48 5.18
CA PHE A 192 6.86 2.59 4.41
C PHE A 192 7.66 3.88 4.63
N VAL A 193 7.91 4.25 5.88
CA VAL A 193 8.61 5.50 6.21
C VAL A 193 10.04 5.49 5.69
N PHE A 194 10.78 4.41 5.88
CA PHE A 194 12.18 4.36 5.45
C PHE A 194 12.33 4.29 3.94
N VAL A 195 11.50 3.49 3.26
CA VAL A 195 11.53 3.39 1.79
C VAL A 195 11.15 4.72 1.14
N ASP A 196 10.12 5.40 1.64
CA ASP A 196 9.69 6.70 1.11
C ASP A 196 10.72 7.80 1.43
N ALA A 197 11.33 7.78 2.61
CA ALA A 197 12.43 8.68 2.95
C ALA A 197 13.65 8.48 2.04
N LEU A 198 14.03 7.22 1.75
CA LEU A 198 15.11 6.91 0.80
C LEU A 198 14.78 7.39 -0.62
N THR A 199 13.52 7.24 -1.04
CA THR A 199 13.03 7.77 -2.32
C THR A 199 13.16 9.29 -2.37
N ALA A 200 12.72 9.98 -1.32
CA ALA A 200 12.80 11.44 -1.19
C ALA A 200 14.24 11.95 -1.15
N MET A 201 15.19 11.17 -0.62
CA MET A 201 16.62 11.44 -0.64
C MET A 201 17.29 11.06 -1.98
N SER A 202 16.53 10.76 -3.03
CA SER A 202 17.02 10.33 -4.36
C SER A 202 17.77 8.99 -4.40
N LEU A 203 17.66 8.17 -3.36
CA LEU A 203 18.22 6.82 -3.30
C LEU A 203 17.24 5.77 -3.87
N THR A 204 16.65 6.09 -5.04
CA THR A 204 15.56 5.33 -5.68
C THR A 204 15.91 3.88 -5.98
N LYS A 205 17.18 3.57 -6.30
CA LYS A 205 17.61 2.18 -6.56
C LYS A 205 17.48 1.30 -5.30
N LEU A 206 17.87 1.84 -4.15
CA LEU A 206 17.79 1.13 -2.88
C LEU A 206 16.33 1.00 -2.40
N SER A 207 15.56 2.08 -2.52
CA SER A 207 14.13 2.08 -2.25
C SER A 207 13.38 1.02 -3.08
N LEU A 208 13.66 0.97 -4.39
CA LEU A 208 13.10 -0.03 -5.28
C LEU A 208 13.50 -1.46 -4.86
N PHE A 209 14.78 -1.67 -4.55
CA PHE A 209 15.27 -2.96 -4.10
C PHE A 209 14.55 -3.44 -2.83
N LEU A 210 14.41 -2.57 -1.81
CA LEU A 210 13.72 -2.91 -0.56
C LEU A 210 12.23 -3.19 -0.78
N SER A 211 11.58 -2.42 -1.68
CA SER A 211 10.17 -2.65 -2.05
C SER A 211 9.99 -3.99 -2.76
N LEU A 212 10.85 -4.32 -3.71
CA LEU A 212 10.78 -5.59 -4.43
C LEU A 212 11.17 -6.79 -3.54
N LEU A 213 12.10 -6.59 -2.60
CA LEU A 213 12.48 -7.61 -1.61
C LEU A 213 11.25 -8.01 -0.78
N ARG A 214 10.53 -7.04 -0.20
CA ARG A 214 9.30 -7.32 0.54
C ARG A 214 8.27 -8.10 -0.30
N LYS A 215 8.10 -7.70 -1.55
CA LYS A 215 7.16 -8.35 -2.45
C LYS A 215 7.58 -9.77 -2.80
N SER A 216 8.88 -10.02 -2.97
CA SER A 216 9.41 -11.37 -3.19
C SER A 216 9.26 -12.25 -1.96
N GLU A 217 9.48 -11.71 -0.75
CA GLU A 217 9.25 -12.42 0.50
C GLU A 217 7.78 -12.79 0.67
N TYR A 218 6.86 -11.85 0.41
CA TYR A 218 5.42 -12.11 0.44
C TYR A 218 5.00 -13.17 -0.58
N PHE A 219 5.45 -13.05 -1.83
CA PHE A 219 5.18 -14.03 -2.89
C PHE A 219 5.69 -15.42 -2.51
N THR A 220 6.94 -15.50 -2.03
CA THR A 220 7.56 -16.77 -1.61
C THR A 220 6.80 -17.40 -0.45
N ALA A 221 6.45 -16.61 0.58
CA ALA A 221 5.65 -17.10 1.70
C ALA A 221 4.26 -17.57 1.26
N THR A 222 3.60 -16.83 0.36
CA THR A 222 2.29 -17.20 -0.20
C THR A 222 2.33 -18.55 -0.92
N CYS A 223 3.41 -18.84 -1.65
CA CYS A 223 3.58 -20.10 -2.37
C CYS A 223 4.01 -21.26 -1.45
N LEU A 224 4.88 -21.00 -0.48
CA LEU A 224 5.46 -22.04 0.37
C LEU A 224 4.52 -22.47 1.51
N LEU A 225 3.80 -21.55 2.14
CA LEU A 225 2.96 -21.87 3.31
C LEU A 225 1.93 -22.97 3.02
N PRO A 226 1.17 -22.96 1.93
CA PRO A 226 0.17 -24.00 1.67
C PRO A 226 0.77 -25.35 1.26
N LEU A 227 2.04 -25.40 0.87
CA LEU A 227 2.73 -26.67 0.59
C LEU A 227 2.99 -27.49 1.86
N PHE A 228 3.19 -26.84 3.00
CA PHE A 228 3.49 -27.48 4.27
C PHE A 228 2.32 -27.45 5.25
N PHE A 229 1.35 -26.56 5.02
CA PHE A 229 0.22 -26.31 5.93
C PHE A 229 -1.10 -26.20 5.15
N ALA A 230 -2.20 -25.95 5.84
CA ALA A 230 -3.51 -25.74 5.21
C ALA A 230 -3.54 -24.44 4.37
N ALA A 231 -4.37 -24.41 3.31
CA ALA A 231 -4.54 -23.28 2.40
C ALA A 231 -4.75 -21.92 3.12
N ARG A 232 -5.50 -21.91 4.23
CA ARG A 232 -5.73 -20.71 5.05
C ARG A 232 -4.45 -20.09 5.62
N MET A 233 -3.34 -20.83 5.70
CA MET A 233 -2.07 -20.33 6.23
C MET A 233 -1.41 -19.29 5.29
N CYS A 234 -1.86 -19.16 4.03
CA CYS A 234 -1.47 -18.06 3.15
C CYS A 234 -1.68 -16.68 3.78
N PHE A 235 -2.64 -16.53 4.70
CA PHE A 235 -2.88 -15.27 5.41
C PHE A 235 -1.72 -14.85 6.33
N TYR A 236 -0.84 -15.75 6.71
CA TYR A 236 0.39 -15.43 7.44
C TYR A 236 1.53 -14.92 6.56
N ALA A 237 1.41 -14.99 5.24
CA ALA A 237 2.45 -14.54 4.33
C ALA A 237 2.74 -13.04 4.47
N GLU A 238 1.70 -12.20 4.63
CA GLU A 238 1.85 -10.74 4.78
C GLU A 238 2.61 -10.38 6.07
N PRO A 239 2.19 -10.79 7.28
CA PRO A 239 2.91 -10.44 8.50
C PRO A 239 4.33 -11.00 8.54
N ILE A 240 4.62 -12.12 7.90
CA ILE A 240 5.98 -12.65 7.77
C ILE A 240 6.83 -11.70 6.92
N ALA A 241 6.36 -11.34 5.72
CA ALA A 241 7.04 -10.42 4.84
C ALA A 241 7.25 -9.04 5.49
N ASP A 242 6.24 -8.50 6.16
CA ASP A 242 6.31 -7.22 6.84
C ASP A 242 7.35 -7.21 7.96
N THR A 243 7.43 -8.31 8.72
CA THR A 243 8.42 -8.44 9.80
C THR A 243 9.84 -8.59 9.25
N LEU A 244 10.07 -9.38 8.20
CA LEU A 244 11.37 -9.53 7.57
C LEU A 244 11.84 -8.20 6.97
N CYS A 245 10.95 -7.51 6.27
CA CYS A 245 11.25 -6.21 5.68
C CYS A 245 11.50 -5.10 6.67
N PHE A 246 10.89 -5.15 7.86
CA PHE A 246 11.24 -4.24 8.94
C PHE A 246 12.74 -4.29 9.26
N PHE A 247 13.32 -5.48 9.38
CA PHE A 247 14.75 -5.63 9.66
C PHE A 247 15.61 -5.15 8.50
N SER A 248 15.29 -5.54 7.27
CA SER A 248 16.07 -5.17 6.08
C SER A 248 16.04 -3.67 5.80
N SER A 249 14.86 -3.02 5.89
CA SER A 249 14.72 -1.58 5.64
C SER A 249 15.33 -0.74 6.77
N SER A 250 15.19 -1.17 8.03
CA SER A 250 15.82 -0.51 9.17
C SER A 250 17.34 -0.57 9.07
N LEU A 251 17.90 -1.75 8.78
CA LEU A 251 19.34 -1.93 8.60
C LEU A 251 19.87 -1.04 7.45
N ALA A 252 19.20 -1.07 6.30
CA ALA A 252 19.58 -0.26 5.15
C ALA A 252 19.56 1.24 5.46
N PHE A 253 18.51 1.71 6.13
CA PHE A 253 18.38 3.11 6.53
C PHE A 253 19.49 3.52 7.51
N PHE A 254 19.75 2.73 8.53
CA PHE A 254 20.81 3.02 9.52
C PHE A 254 22.23 2.99 8.94
N LEU A 255 22.53 2.09 7.99
CA LEU A 255 23.84 2.04 7.33
C LEU A 255 24.11 3.29 6.47
N ILE A 256 23.10 3.81 5.79
CA ILE A 256 23.24 5.05 5.01
C ILE A 256 23.38 6.25 5.94
N TYR A 257 22.68 6.21 7.03
CA TYR A 257 22.59 7.31 7.97
C TYR A 257 23.87 7.51 8.81
N LYS A 258 24.72 6.49 8.93
CA LYS A 258 26.04 6.54 9.58
C LYS A 258 27.14 7.19 8.70
N LYS A 259 26.89 7.29 7.39
CA LYS A 259 27.78 7.98 6.43
C LYS A 259 27.36 9.43 6.25
#